data_f86713a70ee3073167e917a0a395f7ee
#
_entry.id   f86713a70ee3073167e917a0a395f7ee
#
_cell.length_a   1.000
_cell.length_b   1.000
_cell.length_c   1.000
_cell.angle_alpha   90.00
_cell.angle_beta   90.00
_cell.angle_gamma   90.00
#
_symmetry.space_group_name_H-M   'P 1'
#
loop_
_entity.id
_entity.type
_entity.pdbx_description
1 polymer ?
#
loop_
_entity_poly.entity_id
_entity_poly.type
_entity_poly.pdbx_seq_one_letter_code
_entity_poly.pdbx_strand_id
1 'polypeptide(L)'
;MSKNAASALADFLEQRAKAVRAIEAEAEAIIHGQGDQAGYVAKMREKAALLSALATDARPLVLALEPRLSETADERLERFSQSAATSLKVGSPFFMSALLYPDEHQPGQPNDLELYVAEVRSWG
;
A
#
# COMPACT_ATOMS: atom_id res chain seq x y z
N MET A 1 14.31 18.10 -17.61
CA MET A 1 12.90 17.79 -17.90
C MET A 1 12.14 17.56 -16.63
N SER A 2 11.00 18.19 -16.51
CA SER A 2 10.13 17.94 -15.36
C SER A 2 9.42 16.58 -15.55
N LYS A 3 9.17 15.90 -14.43
CA LYS A 3 8.38 14.68 -14.46
C LYS A 3 6.94 15.01 -14.80
N ASN A 4 6.28 14.15 -15.55
CA ASN A 4 4.85 14.28 -15.71
C ASN A 4 4.12 13.87 -14.43
N ALA A 5 2.84 14.20 -14.33
CA ALA A 5 2.06 13.95 -13.11
C ALA A 5 1.95 12.46 -12.79
N ALA A 6 1.79 11.61 -13.80
CA ALA A 6 1.68 10.16 -13.59
C ALA A 6 2.99 9.60 -13.03
N SER A 7 4.13 10.05 -13.56
CA SER A 7 5.43 9.59 -13.07
C SER A 7 5.64 10.00 -11.61
N ALA A 8 5.25 11.22 -11.25
CA ALA A 8 5.36 11.69 -9.87
C ALA A 8 4.50 10.86 -8.91
N LEU A 9 3.27 10.54 -9.31
CA LEU A 9 2.39 9.69 -8.50
C LEU A 9 2.99 8.28 -8.38
N ALA A 10 3.49 7.72 -9.48
CA ALA A 10 4.09 6.38 -9.46
C ALA A 10 5.30 6.33 -8.51
N ASP A 11 6.15 7.35 -8.53
CA ASP A 11 7.31 7.41 -7.64
C ASP A 11 6.87 7.45 -6.16
N PHE A 12 5.85 8.23 -5.86
CA PHE A 12 5.31 8.31 -4.51
C PHE A 12 4.78 6.95 -4.05
N LEU A 13 3.97 6.31 -4.89
CA LEU A 13 3.37 5.00 -4.56
C LEU A 13 4.45 3.93 -4.43
N GLU A 14 5.49 3.98 -5.27
CA GLU A 14 6.60 3.03 -5.17
C GLU A 14 7.31 3.15 -3.83
N GLN A 15 7.52 4.37 -3.34
CA GLN A 15 8.13 4.57 -2.02
C GLN A 15 7.27 3.98 -0.91
N ARG A 16 5.95 4.15 -1.00
CA ARG A 16 5.03 3.57 -0.03
C ARG A 16 5.02 2.04 -0.11
N ALA A 17 5.08 1.48 -1.33
CA ALA A 17 5.14 0.03 -1.51
C ALA A 17 6.41 -0.55 -0.90
N LYS A 18 7.54 0.13 -1.07
CA LYS A 18 8.81 -0.28 -0.45
C LYS A 18 8.74 -0.22 1.07
N ALA A 19 8.09 0.82 1.61
CA ALA A 19 7.90 0.95 3.05
C ALA A 19 7.05 -0.21 3.60
N VAL A 20 5.99 -0.60 2.90
CA VAL A 20 5.17 -1.76 3.29
C VAL A 20 6.00 -3.03 3.32
N ARG A 21 6.80 -3.28 2.27
CA ARG A 21 7.68 -4.47 2.22
C ARG A 21 8.67 -4.48 3.38
N ALA A 22 9.22 -3.33 3.74
CA ALA A 22 10.15 -3.24 4.86
C ALA A 22 9.46 -3.58 6.18
N ILE A 23 8.25 -3.08 6.39
CA ILE A 23 7.46 -3.38 7.59
C ILE A 23 7.16 -4.88 7.66
N GLU A 24 6.77 -5.47 6.53
CA GLU A 24 6.49 -6.91 6.45
C GLU A 24 7.73 -7.75 6.77
N ALA A 25 8.88 -7.36 6.25
CA ALA A 25 10.14 -8.06 6.52
C ALA A 25 10.52 -7.97 8.00
N GLU A 26 10.33 -6.82 8.61
CA GLU A 26 10.57 -6.63 10.06
C GLU A 26 9.62 -7.50 10.88
N ALA A 27 8.35 -7.57 10.48
CA ALA A 27 7.35 -8.40 11.16
C ALA A 27 7.73 -9.88 11.10
N GLU A 28 8.18 -10.35 9.92
CA GLU A 28 8.63 -11.73 9.74
C GLU A 28 9.83 -12.04 10.64
N ALA A 29 10.79 -11.12 10.71
CA ALA A 29 11.97 -11.30 11.56
C ALA A 29 11.59 -11.38 13.04
N ILE A 30 10.62 -10.58 13.47
CA ILE A 30 10.17 -10.55 14.85
C ILE A 30 9.46 -11.86 15.22
N ILE A 31 8.54 -12.32 14.39
CA ILE A 31 7.74 -13.51 14.71
C ILE A 31 8.57 -14.79 14.61
N HIS A 32 9.40 -14.92 13.57
CA HIS A 32 10.19 -16.12 13.35
C HIS A 32 11.47 -16.14 14.17
N GLY A 33 12.08 -14.98 14.42
CA GLY A 33 13.33 -14.90 15.17
C GLY A 33 13.13 -14.90 16.68
N GLN A 34 12.08 -14.26 17.17
CA GLN A 34 11.85 -14.03 18.61
C GLN A 34 10.54 -14.61 19.12
N GLY A 35 9.64 -15.02 18.23
CA GLY A 35 8.32 -15.49 18.62
C GLY A 35 7.46 -14.39 19.27
N ASP A 36 7.77 -13.13 18.99
CA ASP A 36 7.11 -11.98 19.63
C ASP A 36 5.79 -11.65 18.90
N GLN A 37 4.70 -12.19 19.41
CA GLN A 37 3.36 -11.98 18.85
C GLN A 37 2.95 -10.50 18.94
N ALA A 38 3.19 -9.86 20.07
CA ALA A 38 2.81 -8.45 20.26
C ALA A 38 3.57 -7.53 19.29
N GLY A 39 4.86 -7.81 19.07
CA GLY A 39 5.67 -7.05 18.12
C GLY A 39 5.19 -7.25 16.69
N TYR A 40 4.83 -8.48 16.33
CA TYR A 40 4.27 -8.78 15.02
C TYR A 40 2.97 -7.99 14.79
N VAL A 41 2.06 -8.01 15.76
CA VAL A 41 0.78 -7.28 15.66
C VAL A 41 1.04 -5.77 15.51
N ALA A 42 2.01 -5.24 16.25
CA ALA A 42 2.37 -3.82 16.17
C ALA A 42 2.84 -3.46 14.75
N LYS A 43 3.63 -4.33 14.12
CA LYS A 43 4.09 -4.11 12.74
C LYS A 43 2.94 -4.21 11.74
N MET A 44 2.00 -5.14 11.94
CA MET A 44 0.84 -5.23 11.07
C MET A 44 -0.04 -3.99 11.18
N ARG A 45 -0.19 -3.42 12.38
CA ARG A 45 -0.90 -2.15 12.58
C ARG A 45 -0.19 -1.00 11.87
N GLU A 46 1.13 -0.98 11.90
CA GLU A 46 1.93 0.03 11.20
C GLU A 46 1.70 -0.04 9.69
N LYS A 47 1.71 -1.25 9.13
CA LYS A 47 1.40 -1.49 7.71
C LYS A 47 0.01 -0.97 7.37
N ALA A 48 -1.00 -1.35 8.16
CA ALA A 48 -2.38 -0.96 7.89
C ALA A 48 -2.58 0.55 8.05
N ALA A 49 -1.91 1.18 9.01
CA ALA A 49 -1.98 2.63 9.21
C ALA A 49 -1.40 3.38 8.02
N LEU A 50 -0.27 2.92 7.49
CA LEU A 50 0.34 3.51 6.30
C LEU A 50 -0.60 3.44 5.11
N LEU A 51 -1.21 2.27 4.89
CA LEU A 51 -2.13 2.08 3.77
C LEU A 51 -3.44 2.84 3.97
N SER A 52 -3.93 2.97 5.21
CA SER A 52 -5.16 3.73 5.46
C SER A 52 -4.99 5.22 5.14
N ALA A 53 -3.77 5.75 5.23
CA ALA A 53 -3.46 7.14 4.91
C ALA A 53 -3.10 7.36 3.44
N LEU A 54 -2.97 6.30 2.65
CA LEU A 54 -2.41 6.35 1.30
C LEU A 54 -3.17 7.32 0.39
N ALA A 55 -4.49 7.23 0.35
CA ALA A 55 -5.30 8.07 -0.53
C ALA A 55 -5.17 9.56 -0.15
N THR A 56 -5.18 9.87 1.14
CA THR A 56 -5.04 11.24 1.62
C THR A 56 -3.64 11.78 1.31
N ASP A 57 -2.61 10.99 1.57
CA ASP A 57 -1.23 11.39 1.37
C ASP A 57 -0.90 11.60 -0.12
N ALA A 58 -1.54 10.83 -1.00
CA ALA A 58 -1.33 10.92 -2.44
C ALA A 58 -2.17 12.01 -3.11
N ARG A 59 -3.14 12.58 -2.41
CA ARG A 59 -4.13 13.48 -3.02
C ARG A 59 -3.55 14.62 -3.85
N PRO A 60 -2.53 15.37 -3.40
CA PRO A 60 -1.97 16.45 -4.23
C PRO A 60 -1.45 15.95 -5.58
N LEU A 61 -0.87 14.74 -5.60
CA LEU A 61 -0.35 14.15 -6.83
C LEU A 61 -1.48 13.64 -7.73
N VAL A 62 -2.54 13.11 -7.12
CA VAL A 62 -3.73 12.67 -7.86
C VAL A 62 -4.41 13.85 -8.53
N LEU A 63 -4.53 14.98 -7.83
CA LEU A 63 -5.18 16.17 -8.37
C LEU A 63 -4.40 16.81 -9.53
N ALA A 64 -3.10 16.51 -9.66
CA ALA A 64 -2.28 17.00 -10.75
C ALA A 64 -2.47 16.21 -12.06
N LEU A 65 -3.15 15.05 -11.99
CA LEU A 65 -3.43 14.22 -13.17
C LEU A 65 -4.53 14.87 -14.02
N GLU A 66 -4.60 14.48 -15.31
CA GLU A 66 -5.74 14.89 -16.11
C GLU A 66 -7.03 14.30 -15.50
N PRO A 67 -8.21 14.94 -15.70
CA PRO A 67 -9.40 14.60 -14.92
C PRO A 67 -9.80 13.13 -14.91
N ARG A 68 -9.72 12.46 -16.05
CA ARG A 68 -10.09 11.03 -16.15
C ARG A 68 -9.16 10.16 -15.30
N LEU A 69 -7.86 10.40 -15.39
CA LEU A 69 -6.88 9.62 -14.63
C LEU A 69 -6.95 9.97 -13.15
N SER A 70 -7.21 11.23 -12.82
CA SER A 70 -7.38 11.66 -11.44
C SER A 70 -8.54 10.94 -10.77
N GLU A 71 -9.68 10.84 -11.45
CA GLU A 71 -10.86 10.13 -10.94
C GLU A 71 -10.57 8.65 -10.73
N THR A 72 -9.94 8.01 -11.71
CA THR A 72 -9.58 6.60 -11.64
C THR A 72 -8.62 6.33 -10.48
N ALA A 73 -7.60 7.18 -10.34
CA ALA A 73 -6.61 7.03 -9.28
C ALA A 73 -7.22 7.24 -7.89
N ASP A 74 -8.05 8.26 -7.74
CA ASP A 74 -8.70 8.55 -6.47
C ASP A 74 -9.54 7.34 -6.02
N GLU A 75 -10.33 6.79 -6.92
CA GLU A 75 -11.18 5.64 -6.64
C GLU A 75 -10.37 4.42 -6.19
N ARG A 76 -9.27 4.13 -6.90
CA ARG A 76 -8.43 2.98 -6.59
C ARG A 76 -7.72 3.15 -5.26
N LEU A 77 -7.16 4.33 -5.02
CA LEU A 77 -6.44 4.60 -3.77
C LEU A 77 -7.38 4.61 -2.57
N GLU A 78 -8.61 5.09 -2.75
CA GLU A 78 -9.61 5.02 -1.70
C GLU A 78 -9.93 3.58 -1.32
N ARG A 79 -9.97 2.65 -2.27
CA ARG A 79 -10.19 1.23 -1.98
C ARG A 79 -9.07 0.67 -1.12
N PHE A 80 -7.81 0.96 -1.45
CA PHE A 80 -6.67 0.53 -0.63
C PHE A 80 -6.82 1.07 0.80
N SER A 81 -7.11 2.35 0.92
CA SER A 81 -7.20 3.00 2.22
C SER A 81 -8.38 2.49 3.04
N GLN A 82 -9.53 2.25 2.43
CA GLN A 82 -10.71 1.74 3.12
C GLN A 82 -10.52 0.33 3.62
N SER A 83 -9.90 -0.54 2.81
CA SER A 83 -9.60 -1.91 3.22
C SER A 83 -8.69 -1.92 4.45
N ALA A 84 -7.66 -1.06 4.43
CA ALA A 84 -6.73 -0.95 5.55
C ALA A 84 -7.43 -0.40 6.80
N ALA A 85 -8.23 0.64 6.64
CA ALA A 85 -8.97 1.23 7.76
C ALA A 85 -9.93 0.22 8.38
N THR A 86 -10.59 -0.60 7.56
CA THR A 86 -11.48 -1.65 8.03
C THR A 86 -10.71 -2.69 8.85
N SER A 87 -9.52 -3.10 8.38
CA SER A 87 -8.70 -4.07 9.11
C SER A 87 -8.29 -3.54 10.49
N LEU A 88 -8.00 -2.24 10.58
CA LEU A 88 -7.67 -1.59 11.86
C LEU A 88 -8.88 -1.53 12.77
N LYS A 89 -10.04 -1.18 12.24
CA LYS A 89 -11.27 -1.07 13.00
C LYS A 89 -11.68 -2.42 13.59
N VAL A 90 -11.58 -3.47 12.79
CA VAL A 90 -11.86 -4.85 13.24
C VAL A 90 -10.78 -5.33 14.20
N GLY A 91 -9.55 -4.82 14.06
CA GLY A 91 -8.42 -5.20 14.91
C GLY A 91 -7.90 -6.59 14.62
N SER A 92 -8.02 -7.07 13.38
CA SER A 92 -7.59 -8.40 12.98
C SER A 92 -6.19 -8.39 12.37
N PRO A 93 -5.18 -8.96 13.06
CA PRO A 93 -3.85 -9.10 12.47
C PRO A 93 -3.86 -9.93 11.19
N PHE A 94 -4.77 -10.92 11.10
CA PHE A 94 -4.92 -11.73 9.89
C PHE A 94 -5.35 -10.85 8.71
N PHE A 95 -6.36 -10.01 8.88
CA PHE A 95 -6.81 -9.12 7.81
C PHE A 95 -5.72 -8.11 7.46
N MET A 96 -5.00 -7.58 8.45
CA MET A 96 -3.89 -6.65 8.19
C MET A 96 -2.79 -7.32 7.38
N SER A 97 -2.43 -8.56 7.70
CA SER A 97 -1.40 -9.30 6.97
C SER A 97 -1.83 -9.61 5.54
N ALA A 98 -3.12 -9.79 5.32
CA ALA A 98 -3.67 -10.12 4.00
C ALA A 98 -3.80 -8.89 3.08
N LEU A 99 -3.70 -7.68 3.61
CA LEU A 99 -3.78 -6.47 2.78
C LEU A 99 -2.75 -6.52 1.66
N LEU A 100 -3.19 -6.25 0.43
CA LEU A 100 -2.41 -6.27 -0.82
C LEU A 100 -2.16 -7.67 -1.38
N TYR A 101 -2.60 -8.73 -0.71
CA TYR A 101 -2.35 -10.10 -1.15
C TYR A 101 -3.67 -10.85 -1.35
N PRO A 102 -4.15 -10.97 -2.60
CA PRO A 102 -5.33 -11.78 -2.88
C PRO A 102 -5.02 -13.27 -2.66
N ASP A 103 -6.07 -14.09 -2.54
CA ASP A 103 -5.92 -15.52 -2.23
C ASP A 103 -5.04 -16.26 -3.22
N GLU A 104 -5.05 -15.86 -4.48
CA GLU A 104 -4.25 -16.49 -5.55
C GLU A 104 -2.80 -16.00 -5.61
N HIS A 105 -2.41 -15.04 -4.76
CA HIS A 105 -1.05 -14.51 -4.76
C HIS A 105 -0.04 -15.58 -4.37
N GLN A 106 1.06 -15.66 -5.13
CA GLN A 106 2.16 -16.58 -4.86
C GLN A 106 3.37 -15.83 -4.31
N PRO A 107 4.16 -16.46 -3.42
CA PRO A 107 5.39 -15.82 -2.92
C PRO A 107 6.31 -15.37 -4.06
N GLY A 108 6.87 -14.19 -3.92
CA GLY A 108 7.77 -13.61 -4.92
C GLY A 108 7.08 -12.79 -6.00
N GLN A 109 5.76 -12.87 -6.10
CA GLN A 109 5.02 -12.04 -7.05
C GLN A 109 4.79 -10.63 -6.50
N PRO A 110 4.60 -9.62 -7.38
CA PRO A 110 4.22 -8.29 -6.91
C PRO A 110 2.90 -8.32 -6.15
N ASN A 111 2.76 -7.48 -5.15
CA ASN A 111 1.49 -7.31 -4.46
C ASN A 111 0.60 -6.29 -5.21
N ASP A 112 -0.62 -6.09 -4.74
CA ASP A 112 -1.59 -5.23 -5.42
C ASP A 112 -1.11 -3.80 -5.58
N LEU A 113 -0.41 -3.25 -4.57
CA LEU A 113 0.10 -1.88 -4.67
C LEU A 113 1.24 -1.79 -5.69
N GLU A 114 2.14 -2.78 -5.71
CA GLU A 114 3.23 -2.82 -6.68
C GLU A 114 2.70 -2.94 -8.11
N LEU A 115 1.65 -3.74 -8.30
CA LEU A 115 0.99 -3.84 -9.60
C LEU A 115 0.37 -2.50 -10.00
N TYR A 116 -0.20 -1.79 -9.04
CA TYR A 116 -0.80 -0.48 -9.33
C TYR A 116 0.27 0.56 -9.68
N VAL A 117 1.43 0.51 -9.05
CA VAL A 117 2.56 1.37 -9.43
C VAL A 117 2.88 1.18 -10.91
N ALA A 118 2.96 -0.06 -11.37
CA ALA A 118 3.25 -0.36 -12.78
C ALA A 118 2.16 0.19 -13.70
N GLU A 119 0.90 0.09 -13.30
CA GLU A 119 -0.22 0.64 -14.08
C GLU A 119 -0.09 2.16 -14.20
N VAL A 120 0.16 2.86 -13.10
CA VAL A 120 0.30 4.32 -13.10
C VAL A 120 1.49 4.75 -13.97
N ARG A 121 2.60 4.00 -13.93
CA ARG A 121 3.75 4.30 -14.78
C ARG A 121 3.39 4.21 -16.27
N SER A 122 2.48 3.31 -16.63
CA SER A 122 2.05 3.18 -18.00
C SER A 122 1.26 4.39 -18.53
N TRP A 123 0.79 5.24 -17.63
CA TRP A 123 0.06 6.46 -17.99
C TRP A 123 0.99 7.61 -18.41
N GLY A 124 2.27 7.49 -18.05
CA GLY A 124 3.26 8.53 -18.33
C GLY A 124 4.16 8.25 -19.55
#